data_25329e40d4383b2e584f22b820ea4419
#
_entry.id   25329e40d4383b2e584f22b820ea4419
#
_cell.length_a   1.000
_cell.length_b   1.000
_cell.length_c   1.000
_cell.angle_alpha   90.00
_cell.angle_beta   90.00
_cell.angle_gamma   90.00
#
_symmetry.space_group_name_H-M   'P 1'
#
loop_
_entity.id
_entity.type
_entity.pdbx_description
1 polymer ?
#
loop_
_entity_poly.entity_id
_entity_poly.type
_entity_poly.pdbx_seq_one_letter_code
_entity_poly.pdbx_strand_id
1 'polypeptide(L)'
;MSYCVNCGVELDPSAKTCPLCGTPAWHPELDAPPYFPANSAAVQPASRREAAILLTAMLVSVSLCCGLLNLFLPTDRPWSLYVIGAAVMLWVWFTLPMVLRRLPVFFRLTADVAAIGIYVWLISIDLGGSRWFRGLALPLIGWAGVLVFLLSFLLRGGRRSTLSAIAMVIGAAGLLAMGIEFCIDRYFRGVWQPGWSLIVLAVCVGLIIPLRIVRRVPSLREEARRRFNL
;
A
#
# COMPACT_ATOMS: atom_id res chain seq x y z
N MET A 1 -3.28 -10.86 54.56
CA MET A 1 -2.74 -9.60 53.96
C MET A 1 -1.24 -9.74 53.89
N SER A 2 -0.65 -9.63 52.74
CA SER A 2 0.79 -9.72 52.54
C SER A 2 1.38 -8.32 52.34
N TYR A 3 2.53 -8.04 52.97
CA TYR A 3 3.21 -6.76 52.87
C TYR A 3 4.62 -6.94 52.35
N CYS A 4 5.09 -5.99 51.57
CA CYS A 4 6.45 -6.00 51.07
C CYS A 4 7.45 -5.77 52.23
N VAL A 5 8.39 -6.68 52.43
CA VAL A 5 9.38 -6.62 53.47
C VAL A 5 10.37 -5.44 53.35
N ASN A 6 10.47 -4.86 52.18
CA ASN A 6 11.41 -3.73 51.89
C ASN A 6 10.74 -2.36 51.94
N CYS A 7 9.54 -2.17 51.43
CA CYS A 7 8.86 -0.87 51.36
C CYS A 7 7.54 -0.82 52.14
N GLY A 8 7.10 -1.91 52.78
CA GLY A 8 5.90 -1.95 53.63
C GLY A 8 4.57 -1.81 52.92
N VAL A 9 4.54 -1.76 51.60
CA VAL A 9 3.29 -1.65 50.82
C VAL A 9 2.51 -2.97 50.91
N GLU A 10 1.20 -2.88 50.98
CA GLU A 10 0.31 -4.03 50.93
C GLU A 10 0.34 -4.65 49.53
N LEU A 11 0.59 -5.94 49.46
CA LEU A 11 0.69 -6.69 48.20
C LEU A 11 -0.55 -7.60 48.04
N ASP A 12 -1.02 -7.67 46.80
CA ASP A 12 -2.00 -8.69 46.44
C ASP A 12 -1.42 -10.10 46.68
N PRO A 13 -2.22 -11.05 47.19
CA PRO A 13 -1.76 -12.43 47.45
C PRO A 13 -1.14 -13.13 46.24
N SER A 14 -1.48 -12.71 45.02
CA SER A 14 -0.95 -13.25 43.76
C SER A 14 0.33 -12.57 43.27
N ALA A 15 0.78 -11.49 43.93
CA ALA A 15 1.93 -10.70 43.48
C ALA A 15 3.25 -11.46 43.74
N LYS A 16 3.97 -11.79 42.68
CA LYS A 16 5.31 -12.41 42.73
C LYS A 16 6.45 -11.42 42.99
N THR A 17 6.22 -10.14 42.70
CA THR A 17 7.18 -9.05 42.91
C THR A 17 6.44 -7.80 43.36
N CYS A 18 7.07 -7.01 44.21
CA CYS A 18 6.51 -5.73 44.64
C CYS A 18 6.57 -4.72 43.46
N PRO A 19 5.43 -4.09 43.08
CA PRO A 19 5.40 -3.16 41.95
C PRO A 19 6.14 -1.85 42.21
N LEU A 20 6.42 -1.48 43.48
CA LEU A 20 7.10 -0.25 43.85
C LEU A 20 8.63 -0.38 43.95
N CYS A 21 9.12 -1.49 44.49
CA CYS A 21 10.56 -1.63 44.76
C CYS A 21 11.21 -2.83 44.05
N GLY A 22 10.44 -3.62 43.31
CA GLY A 22 10.93 -4.79 42.59
C GLY A 22 11.37 -5.97 43.46
N THR A 23 11.18 -5.90 44.80
CA THR A 23 11.54 -6.96 45.71
C THR A 23 10.68 -8.21 45.46
N PRO A 24 11.26 -9.41 45.33
CA PRO A 24 10.48 -10.64 45.16
C PRO A 24 9.57 -10.87 46.38
N ALA A 25 8.29 -11.12 46.13
CA ALA A 25 7.35 -11.49 47.17
C ALA A 25 7.26 -13.01 47.19
N TRP A 26 7.64 -13.62 48.33
CA TRP A 26 7.57 -15.06 48.52
C TRP A 26 6.65 -15.38 49.70
N HIS A 27 5.69 -16.23 49.47
CA HIS A 27 4.81 -16.73 50.54
C HIS A 27 4.80 -18.26 50.48
N PRO A 28 5.18 -18.93 51.60
CA PRO A 28 5.36 -20.39 51.62
C PRO A 28 4.06 -21.20 51.46
N GLU A 29 2.88 -20.60 51.69
CA GLU A 29 1.61 -21.33 51.78
C GLU A 29 0.53 -20.85 50.78
N LEU A 30 0.78 -19.82 49.99
CA LEU A 30 -0.20 -19.22 49.09
C LEU A 30 0.29 -19.26 47.64
N ASP A 31 -0.02 -20.32 46.94
CA ASP A 31 -0.02 -20.35 45.47
C ASP A 31 -1.44 -19.98 45.00
N ALA A 32 -1.88 -18.74 45.33
CA ALA A 32 -3.16 -18.26 44.85
C ALA A 32 -3.10 -18.09 43.32
N PRO A 33 -4.05 -18.68 42.57
CA PRO A 33 -4.09 -18.47 41.15
C PRO A 33 -4.23 -16.95 40.84
N PRO A 34 -3.55 -16.43 39.84
CA PRO A 34 -3.63 -15.01 39.50
C PRO A 34 -5.08 -14.59 39.28
N TYR A 35 -5.48 -13.46 39.86
CA TYR A 35 -6.85 -12.93 39.81
C TYR A 35 -7.32 -12.69 38.35
N PHE A 36 -6.39 -12.38 37.46
CA PHE A 36 -6.62 -12.40 36.03
C PHE A 36 -5.96 -13.63 35.42
N PRO A 37 -6.67 -14.40 34.57
CA PRO A 37 -6.05 -15.48 33.86
C PRO A 37 -4.85 -14.98 33.11
N ALA A 38 -3.64 -15.46 33.42
CA ALA A 38 -2.39 -15.11 32.75
C ALA A 38 -2.39 -15.46 31.24
N ASN A 39 -3.35 -16.28 30.84
CA ASN A 39 -3.69 -16.58 29.47
C ASN A 39 -4.97 -15.82 29.07
N SER A 40 -4.88 -14.52 28.81
CA SER A 40 -5.67 -14.02 27.69
C SER A 40 -5.20 -14.87 26.51
N ALA A 41 -6.07 -15.74 25.98
CA ALA A 41 -5.78 -16.46 24.76
C ALA A 41 -5.35 -15.42 23.75
N ALA A 42 -4.04 -15.27 23.55
CA ALA A 42 -3.51 -14.29 22.62
C ALA A 42 -4.07 -14.72 21.27
N VAL A 43 -5.06 -13.99 20.79
CA VAL A 43 -5.64 -14.22 19.47
C VAL A 43 -4.46 -14.17 18.53
N GLN A 44 -4.06 -15.33 18.02
CA GLN A 44 -2.93 -15.41 17.11
C GLN A 44 -3.23 -14.48 15.94
N PRO A 45 -2.35 -13.53 15.62
CA PRO A 45 -2.58 -12.64 14.50
C PRO A 45 -2.74 -13.51 13.25
N ALA A 46 -3.81 -13.24 12.47
CA ALA A 46 -4.13 -13.98 11.26
C ALA A 46 -2.89 -14.09 10.36
N SER A 47 -2.55 -15.28 9.95
CA SER A 47 -1.41 -15.50 9.08
C SER A 47 -1.68 -14.88 7.69
N ARG A 48 -0.62 -14.42 7.02
CA ARG A 48 -0.75 -13.86 5.65
C ARG A 48 -1.35 -14.87 4.67
N ARG A 49 -1.13 -16.18 4.92
CA ARG A 49 -1.71 -17.25 4.11
C ARG A 49 -3.22 -17.33 4.29
N GLU A 50 -3.70 -17.22 5.52
CA GLU A 50 -5.15 -17.19 5.83
C GLU A 50 -5.80 -15.95 5.20
N ALA A 51 -5.16 -14.79 5.32
CA ALA A 51 -5.62 -13.57 4.66
C ALA A 51 -5.68 -13.72 3.13
N ALA A 52 -4.68 -14.36 2.51
CA ALA A 52 -4.67 -14.62 1.08
C ALA A 52 -5.77 -15.60 0.64
N ILE A 53 -6.03 -16.64 1.44
CA ILE A 53 -7.12 -17.60 1.19
C ILE A 53 -8.48 -16.89 1.30
N LEU A 54 -8.68 -16.09 2.35
CA LEU A 54 -9.91 -15.34 2.55
C LEU A 54 -10.17 -14.38 1.39
N LEU A 55 -9.16 -13.59 1.00
CA LEU A 55 -9.27 -12.65 -0.11
C LEU A 55 -9.58 -13.37 -1.43
N THR A 56 -8.91 -14.50 -1.70
CA THR A 56 -9.19 -15.34 -2.88
C THR A 56 -10.63 -15.85 -2.87
N ALA A 57 -11.10 -16.37 -1.74
CA ALA A 57 -12.47 -16.86 -1.59
C ALA A 57 -13.50 -15.77 -1.84
N MET A 58 -13.27 -14.55 -1.30
CA MET A 58 -14.15 -13.40 -1.53
C MET A 58 -14.21 -13.00 -3.01
N LEU A 59 -13.06 -12.88 -3.69
CA LEU A 59 -12.99 -12.50 -5.10
C LEU A 59 -13.62 -13.56 -6.00
N VAL A 60 -13.40 -14.85 -5.72
CA VAL A 60 -14.01 -15.97 -6.45
C VAL A 60 -15.52 -15.98 -6.23
N SER A 61 -15.99 -15.79 -5.00
CA SER A 61 -17.42 -15.75 -4.68
C SER A 61 -18.14 -14.65 -5.44
N VAL A 62 -17.60 -13.43 -5.42
CA VAL A 62 -18.17 -12.29 -6.16
C VAL A 62 -18.16 -12.57 -7.67
N SER A 63 -17.05 -13.09 -8.21
CA SER A 63 -16.94 -13.41 -9.63
C SER A 63 -17.96 -14.48 -10.06
N LEU A 64 -18.14 -15.51 -9.22
CA LEU A 64 -19.11 -16.57 -9.48
C LEU A 64 -20.55 -16.06 -9.44
N CYS A 65 -20.90 -15.27 -8.41
CA CYS A 65 -22.22 -14.65 -8.30
C CYS A 65 -22.54 -13.77 -9.51
N CYS A 66 -21.62 -12.88 -9.89
CA CYS A 66 -21.81 -12.00 -11.05
C CYS A 66 -21.88 -12.79 -12.36
N GLY A 67 -21.07 -13.84 -12.52
CA GLY A 67 -21.10 -14.73 -13.68
C GLY A 67 -22.43 -15.47 -13.80
N LEU A 68 -22.95 -16.05 -12.71
CA LEU A 68 -24.24 -16.73 -12.68
C LEU A 68 -25.39 -15.75 -12.96
N LEU A 69 -25.37 -14.56 -12.35
CA LEU A 69 -26.39 -13.55 -12.63
C LEU A 69 -26.42 -13.16 -14.11
N ASN A 70 -25.24 -12.98 -14.72
CA ASN A 70 -25.16 -12.66 -16.15
C ASN A 70 -25.60 -13.81 -17.06
N LEU A 71 -25.49 -15.06 -16.57
CA LEU A 71 -25.96 -16.24 -17.32
C LEU A 71 -27.49 -16.41 -17.26
N PHE A 72 -28.08 -16.13 -16.07
CA PHE A 72 -29.54 -16.33 -15.86
C PHE A 72 -30.39 -15.10 -16.22
N LEU A 73 -29.81 -13.90 -16.18
CA LEU A 73 -30.51 -12.69 -16.57
C LEU A 73 -30.27 -12.40 -18.06
N PRO A 74 -31.32 -12.21 -18.87
CA PRO A 74 -31.17 -11.84 -20.29
C PRO A 74 -30.59 -10.40 -20.35
N THR A 75 -29.28 -10.29 -20.50
CA THR A 75 -28.57 -9.01 -20.65
C THR A 75 -27.91 -8.98 -22.03
N ASP A 76 -28.03 -7.86 -22.73
CA ASP A 76 -27.45 -7.68 -24.08
C ASP A 76 -25.92 -7.69 -24.08
N ARG A 77 -25.31 -7.49 -22.91
CA ARG A 77 -23.86 -7.43 -22.77
C ARG A 77 -23.35 -8.23 -21.57
N PRO A 78 -22.18 -8.88 -21.68
CA PRO A 78 -21.59 -9.68 -20.61
C PRO A 78 -20.88 -8.78 -19.58
N TRP A 79 -21.64 -7.96 -18.83
CA TRP A 79 -21.11 -7.05 -17.82
C TRP A 79 -20.31 -7.75 -16.71
N SER A 80 -20.59 -9.04 -16.46
CA SER A 80 -19.85 -9.83 -15.47
C SER A 80 -18.36 -9.96 -15.80
N LEU A 81 -17.96 -9.88 -17.08
CA LEU A 81 -16.56 -9.93 -17.47
C LEU A 81 -15.75 -8.76 -16.92
N TYR A 82 -16.37 -7.58 -16.74
CA TYR A 82 -15.72 -6.45 -16.11
C TYR A 82 -15.42 -6.73 -14.64
N VAL A 83 -16.36 -7.34 -13.93
CA VAL A 83 -16.19 -7.69 -12.50
C VAL A 83 -15.14 -8.78 -12.34
N ILE A 84 -15.20 -9.83 -13.19
CA ILE A 84 -14.24 -10.93 -13.19
C ILE A 84 -12.83 -10.41 -13.51
N GLY A 85 -12.70 -9.57 -14.53
CA GLY A 85 -11.43 -8.95 -14.89
C GLY A 85 -10.85 -8.09 -13.76
N ALA A 86 -11.69 -7.28 -13.10
CA ALA A 86 -11.29 -6.51 -11.94
C ALA A 86 -10.88 -7.40 -10.76
N ALA A 87 -11.61 -8.49 -10.51
CA ALA A 87 -11.28 -9.45 -9.46
C ALA A 87 -9.92 -10.13 -9.71
N VAL A 88 -9.62 -10.53 -10.96
CA VAL A 88 -8.32 -11.09 -11.35
C VAL A 88 -7.21 -10.04 -11.16
N MET A 89 -7.42 -8.80 -11.57
CA MET A 89 -6.46 -7.70 -11.38
C MET A 89 -6.17 -7.48 -9.89
N LEU A 90 -7.20 -7.39 -9.04
CA LEU A 90 -7.05 -7.24 -7.60
C LEU A 90 -6.35 -8.45 -6.97
N TRP A 91 -6.62 -9.66 -7.48
CA TRP A 91 -5.92 -10.86 -7.02
C TRP A 91 -4.43 -10.79 -7.29
N VAL A 92 -4.03 -10.35 -8.48
CA VAL A 92 -2.61 -10.14 -8.84
C VAL A 92 -1.98 -9.09 -7.92
N TRP A 93 -2.65 -8.00 -7.62
CA TRP A 93 -2.10 -6.92 -6.81
C TRP A 93 -1.92 -7.27 -5.34
N PHE A 94 -2.89 -7.94 -4.74
CA PHE A 94 -2.92 -8.18 -3.29
C PHE A 94 -2.53 -9.61 -2.92
N THR A 95 -3.07 -10.60 -3.62
CA THR A 95 -2.89 -12.01 -3.23
C THR A 95 -1.56 -12.58 -3.69
N LEU A 96 -1.15 -12.27 -4.92
CA LEU A 96 0.12 -12.75 -5.48
C LEU A 96 1.34 -12.42 -4.58
N PRO A 97 1.52 -11.17 -4.08
CA PRO A 97 2.63 -10.85 -3.19
C PRO A 97 2.51 -11.44 -1.78
N MET A 98 1.30 -11.82 -1.34
CA MET A 98 1.11 -12.52 -0.07
C MET A 98 1.57 -13.97 -0.16
N VAL A 99 1.32 -14.63 -1.30
CA VAL A 99 1.65 -16.03 -1.57
C VAL A 99 3.12 -16.19 -1.95
N LEU A 100 3.61 -15.38 -2.89
CA LEU A 100 4.94 -15.47 -3.46
C LEU A 100 5.90 -14.43 -2.83
N ARG A 101 6.40 -14.74 -1.64
CA ARG A 101 7.27 -13.84 -0.84
C ARG A 101 8.63 -13.51 -1.49
N ARG A 102 9.15 -14.38 -2.37
CA ARG A 102 10.50 -14.28 -2.93
C ARG A 102 10.56 -13.59 -4.28
N LEU A 103 9.43 -13.08 -4.78
CA LEU A 103 9.43 -12.38 -6.06
C LEU A 103 10.21 -11.07 -5.97
N PRO A 104 11.13 -10.82 -6.91
CA PRO A 104 11.82 -9.54 -7.00
C PRO A 104 10.78 -8.42 -7.27
N VAL A 105 11.02 -7.25 -6.70
CA VAL A 105 10.07 -6.11 -6.79
C VAL A 105 9.77 -5.75 -8.25
N PHE A 106 10.76 -5.87 -9.13
CA PHE A 106 10.54 -5.60 -10.57
C PHE A 106 9.55 -6.56 -11.20
N PHE A 107 9.63 -7.84 -10.88
CA PHE A 107 8.68 -8.83 -11.39
C PHE A 107 7.25 -8.55 -10.92
N ARG A 108 7.10 -8.14 -9.65
CA ARG A 108 5.82 -7.73 -9.08
C ARG A 108 5.23 -6.52 -9.80
N LEU A 109 6.03 -5.47 -9.97
CA LEU A 109 5.60 -4.27 -10.69
C LEU A 109 5.24 -4.55 -12.15
N THR A 110 6.00 -5.44 -12.82
CA THR A 110 5.67 -5.87 -14.19
C THR A 110 4.33 -6.59 -14.23
N ALA A 111 4.07 -7.50 -13.28
CA ALA A 111 2.80 -8.21 -13.18
C ALA A 111 1.63 -7.25 -12.91
N ASP A 112 1.83 -6.25 -12.03
CA ASP A 112 0.82 -5.24 -11.70
C ASP A 112 0.46 -4.38 -12.93
N VAL A 113 1.47 -3.88 -13.66
CA VAL A 113 1.26 -3.09 -14.88
C VAL A 113 0.65 -3.93 -16.00
N ALA A 114 1.09 -5.18 -16.14
CA ALA A 114 0.52 -6.10 -17.13
C ALA A 114 -0.95 -6.43 -16.83
N ALA A 115 -1.31 -6.63 -15.55
CA ALA A 115 -2.70 -6.88 -15.15
C ALA A 115 -3.61 -5.71 -15.51
N ILE A 116 -3.16 -4.45 -15.27
CA ILE A 116 -3.88 -3.25 -15.71
C ILE A 116 -4.04 -3.26 -17.24
N GLY A 117 -2.94 -3.49 -17.97
CA GLY A 117 -2.94 -3.49 -19.42
C GLY A 117 -3.90 -4.52 -20.02
N ILE A 118 -3.89 -5.74 -19.50
CA ILE A 118 -4.78 -6.83 -19.91
C ILE A 118 -6.23 -6.47 -19.58
N TYR A 119 -6.51 -5.94 -18.39
CA TYR A 119 -7.85 -5.56 -17.99
C TYR A 119 -8.43 -4.45 -18.87
N VAL A 120 -7.68 -3.39 -19.12
CA VAL A 120 -8.10 -2.30 -20.01
C VAL A 120 -8.22 -2.77 -21.46
N TRP A 121 -7.40 -3.72 -21.89
CA TRP A 121 -7.52 -4.36 -23.21
C TRP A 121 -8.82 -5.16 -23.35
N LEU A 122 -9.19 -5.95 -22.33
CA LEU A 122 -10.47 -6.68 -22.31
C LEU A 122 -11.66 -5.71 -22.43
N ILE A 123 -11.63 -4.60 -21.72
CA ILE A 123 -12.65 -3.54 -21.83
C ILE A 123 -12.70 -2.99 -23.26
N SER A 124 -11.55 -2.82 -23.92
CA SER A 124 -11.50 -2.27 -25.27
C SER A 124 -12.11 -3.18 -26.32
N ILE A 125 -12.08 -4.49 -26.10
CA ILE A 125 -12.70 -5.46 -27.02
C ILE A 125 -14.23 -5.30 -27.00
N ASP A 126 -14.81 -5.20 -25.80
CA ASP A 126 -16.27 -5.06 -25.66
C ASP A 126 -16.80 -3.72 -26.18
N LEU A 127 -16.04 -2.63 -25.95
CA LEU A 127 -16.39 -1.29 -26.44
C LEU A 127 -16.17 -1.11 -27.97
N GLY A 128 -15.79 -2.16 -28.69
CA GLY A 128 -15.66 -2.16 -30.16
C GLY A 128 -14.52 -1.30 -30.70
N GLY A 129 -13.53 -0.90 -29.86
CA GLY A 129 -12.53 0.05 -30.29
C GLY A 129 -11.12 -0.21 -29.81
N SER A 130 -10.33 -0.99 -30.55
CA SER A 130 -8.88 -1.08 -30.31
C SER A 130 -8.11 0.23 -30.55
N ARG A 131 -8.75 1.23 -31.15
CA ARG A 131 -8.11 2.52 -31.49
C ARG A 131 -7.77 3.34 -30.25
N TRP A 132 -8.70 3.52 -29.33
CA TRP A 132 -8.47 4.25 -28.10
C TRP A 132 -7.50 3.53 -27.15
N PHE A 133 -7.55 2.19 -27.14
CA PHE A 133 -6.62 1.40 -26.35
C PHE A 133 -5.17 1.62 -26.81
N ARG A 134 -4.92 1.46 -28.13
CA ARG A 134 -3.57 1.63 -28.69
C ARG A 134 -3.10 3.09 -28.69
N GLY A 135 -4.01 4.02 -28.93
CA GLY A 135 -3.68 5.44 -29.07
C GLY A 135 -3.60 6.20 -27.74
N LEU A 136 -4.34 5.78 -26.72
CA LEU A 136 -4.41 6.51 -25.47
C LEU A 136 -4.03 5.62 -24.27
N ALA A 137 -4.74 4.50 -24.05
CA ALA A 137 -4.59 3.72 -22.83
C ALA A 137 -3.21 3.04 -22.72
N LEU A 138 -2.73 2.41 -23.80
CA LEU A 138 -1.44 1.72 -23.80
C LEU A 138 -0.25 2.65 -23.56
N PRO A 139 -0.12 3.82 -24.24
CA PRO A 139 0.94 4.77 -23.93
C PRO A 139 0.85 5.32 -22.51
N LEU A 140 -0.37 5.56 -22.00
CA LEU A 140 -0.59 6.05 -20.64
C LEU A 140 -0.16 5.03 -19.57
N ILE A 141 -0.57 3.77 -19.73
CA ILE A 141 -0.16 2.67 -18.85
C ILE A 141 1.36 2.47 -18.91
N GLY A 142 1.93 2.51 -20.12
CA GLY A 142 3.36 2.41 -20.33
C GLY A 142 4.14 3.53 -19.63
N TRP A 143 3.70 4.78 -19.78
CA TRP A 143 4.30 5.94 -19.13
C TRP A 143 4.25 5.85 -17.61
N ALA A 144 3.08 5.56 -17.05
CA ALA A 144 2.90 5.36 -15.61
C ALA A 144 3.77 4.19 -15.10
N GLY A 145 3.81 3.08 -15.84
CA GLY A 145 4.67 1.93 -15.53
C GLY A 145 6.13 2.31 -15.47
N VAL A 146 6.66 2.99 -16.48
CA VAL A 146 8.07 3.46 -16.51
C VAL A 146 8.38 4.35 -15.32
N LEU A 147 7.49 5.29 -14.95
CA LEU A 147 7.70 6.15 -13.79
C LEU A 147 7.70 5.37 -12.48
N VAL A 148 6.81 4.40 -12.31
CA VAL A 148 6.77 3.54 -11.12
C VAL A 148 8.04 2.68 -11.03
N PHE A 149 8.51 2.12 -12.14
CA PHE A 149 9.77 1.38 -12.19
C PHE A 149 10.97 2.27 -11.83
N LEU A 150 11.06 3.45 -12.44
CA LEU A 150 12.13 4.42 -12.17
C LEU A 150 12.11 4.87 -10.70
N LEU A 151 10.94 5.21 -10.17
CA LEU A 151 10.78 5.61 -8.78
C LEU A 151 11.17 4.48 -7.82
N SER A 152 10.73 3.25 -8.10
CA SER A 152 11.09 2.07 -7.30
C SER A 152 12.60 1.79 -7.34
N PHE A 153 13.24 1.96 -8.49
CA PHE A 153 14.68 1.83 -8.63
C PHE A 153 15.43 2.92 -7.85
N LEU A 154 14.99 4.17 -7.99
CA LEU A 154 15.59 5.30 -7.29
C LEU A 154 15.41 5.19 -5.76
N LEU A 155 14.26 4.72 -5.27
CA LEU A 155 14.01 4.54 -3.83
C LEU A 155 14.75 3.36 -3.23
N ARG A 156 15.13 2.36 -4.02
CA ARG A 156 15.83 1.15 -3.56
C ARG A 156 17.30 1.39 -3.22
N GLY A 157 17.91 2.45 -3.72
CA GLY A 157 19.32 2.80 -3.47
C GLY A 157 19.55 3.33 -2.08
N GLY A 158 19.86 2.44 -1.09
CA GLY A 158 20.42 2.65 0.26
C GLY A 158 19.97 3.89 1.04
N ARG A 159 20.22 3.98 2.33
CA ARG A 159 20.02 5.06 3.34
C ARG A 159 19.64 6.46 2.83
N ARG A 160 18.55 6.59 2.07
CA ARG A 160 18.08 7.91 1.63
C ARG A 160 17.20 8.54 2.71
N SER A 161 17.39 9.85 2.93
CA SER A 161 16.53 10.64 3.82
C SER A 161 15.09 10.63 3.32
N THR A 162 14.12 10.53 4.22
CA THR A 162 12.67 10.58 3.94
C THR A 162 12.30 11.80 3.10
N LEU A 163 12.92 12.97 3.38
CA LEU A 163 12.72 14.20 2.61
C LEU A 163 13.13 14.02 1.12
N SER A 164 14.20 13.24 0.85
CA SER A 164 14.59 12.96 -0.53
C SER A 164 13.61 12.03 -1.23
N ALA A 165 13.05 11.06 -0.52
CA ALA A 165 12.01 10.17 -1.06
C ALA A 165 10.75 10.96 -1.43
N ILE A 166 10.28 11.84 -0.54
CA ILE A 166 9.14 12.71 -0.77
C ILE A 166 9.38 13.60 -1.99
N ALA A 167 10.54 14.25 -2.09
CA ALA A 167 10.89 15.10 -3.25
C ALA A 167 10.89 14.31 -4.58
N MET A 168 11.33 13.05 -4.58
CA MET A 168 11.28 12.18 -5.77
C MET A 168 9.85 11.80 -6.14
N VAL A 169 9.00 11.51 -5.16
CA VAL A 169 7.58 11.20 -5.40
C VAL A 169 6.85 12.41 -5.98
N ILE A 170 7.09 13.61 -5.44
CA ILE A 170 6.52 14.87 -5.98
C ILE A 170 6.98 15.10 -7.42
N GLY A 171 8.27 14.89 -7.70
CA GLY A 171 8.81 15.03 -9.06
C GLY A 171 8.19 14.00 -10.03
N ALA A 172 8.03 12.76 -9.61
CA ALA A 172 7.37 11.72 -10.39
C ALA A 172 5.90 12.06 -10.68
N ALA A 173 5.18 12.65 -9.71
CA ALA A 173 3.80 13.11 -9.89
C ALA A 173 3.69 14.22 -10.95
N GLY A 174 4.62 15.20 -10.94
CA GLY A 174 4.69 16.23 -11.97
C GLY A 174 4.98 15.67 -13.38
N LEU A 175 5.91 14.71 -13.47
CA LEU A 175 6.20 14.01 -14.73
C LEU A 175 5.02 13.15 -15.21
N LEU A 176 4.29 12.52 -14.26
CA LEU A 176 3.09 11.76 -14.58
C LEU A 176 2.02 12.67 -15.20
N ALA A 177 1.76 13.83 -14.60
CA ALA A 177 0.79 14.81 -15.11
C ALA A 177 1.15 15.26 -16.54
N MET A 178 2.44 15.52 -16.79
CA MET A 178 2.93 15.90 -18.13
C MET A 178 2.71 14.79 -19.16
N GLY A 179 2.98 13.53 -18.81
CA GLY A 179 2.74 12.40 -19.70
C GLY A 179 1.26 12.14 -19.96
N ILE A 180 0.40 12.36 -18.96
CA ILE A 180 -1.07 12.27 -19.14
C ILE A 180 -1.53 13.30 -20.17
N GLU A 181 -1.17 14.57 -20.01
CA GLU A 181 -1.55 15.63 -20.96
C GLU A 181 -1.00 15.34 -22.36
N PHE A 182 0.27 14.93 -22.46
CA PHE A 182 0.87 14.55 -23.73
C PHE A 182 0.09 13.43 -24.45
N CYS A 183 -0.29 12.37 -23.75
CA CYS A 183 -1.05 11.27 -24.32
C CYS A 183 -2.45 11.70 -24.77
N ILE A 184 -3.13 12.52 -23.96
CA ILE A 184 -4.46 13.07 -24.28
C ILE A 184 -4.40 13.98 -25.50
N ASP A 185 -3.51 14.95 -25.50
CA ASP A 185 -3.37 15.90 -26.62
C ASP A 185 -2.97 15.20 -27.91
N ARG A 186 -2.06 14.23 -27.83
CA ARG A 186 -1.65 13.45 -29.00
C ARG A 186 -2.81 12.64 -29.59
N TYR A 187 -3.66 12.10 -28.73
CA TYR A 187 -4.80 11.29 -29.16
C TYR A 187 -5.94 12.15 -29.74
N PHE A 188 -6.31 13.27 -29.09
CA PHE A 188 -7.49 14.07 -29.47
C PHE A 188 -7.15 15.20 -30.45
N ARG A 189 -5.99 15.84 -30.31
CA ARG A 189 -5.60 17.04 -31.06
C ARG A 189 -4.50 16.80 -32.11
N GLY A 190 -3.78 15.67 -31.98
CA GLY A 190 -2.64 15.36 -32.83
C GLY A 190 -1.37 16.17 -32.55
N VAL A 191 -1.47 17.28 -31.82
CA VAL A 191 -0.37 18.20 -31.46
C VAL A 191 -0.36 18.38 -29.94
N TRP A 192 0.83 18.35 -29.36
CA TRP A 192 1.01 18.59 -27.92
C TRP A 192 0.98 20.10 -27.62
N GLN A 193 0.08 20.50 -26.73
CA GLN A 193 -0.06 21.89 -26.26
C GLN A 193 -0.11 21.85 -24.72
N PRO A 194 1.06 21.90 -24.03
CA PRO A 194 1.09 21.80 -22.59
C PRO A 194 0.43 23.02 -21.96
N GLY A 195 -0.56 22.79 -21.11
CA GLY A 195 -1.30 23.81 -20.38
C GLY A 195 -1.29 23.54 -18.88
N TRP A 196 -2.23 22.72 -18.42
CA TRP A 196 -2.41 22.42 -16.99
C TRP A 196 -1.24 21.62 -16.40
N SER A 197 -0.60 20.74 -17.16
CA SER A 197 0.53 19.95 -16.64
C SER A 197 1.76 20.80 -16.34
N LEU A 198 1.97 21.92 -17.06
CA LEU A 198 3.02 22.87 -16.74
C LEU A 198 2.77 23.55 -15.39
N ILE A 199 1.51 23.88 -15.08
CA ILE A 199 1.14 24.45 -13.77
C ILE A 199 1.45 23.44 -12.67
N VAL A 200 1.03 22.18 -12.85
CA VAL A 200 1.32 21.09 -11.89
C VAL A 200 2.83 20.90 -11.73
N LEU A 201 3.59 20.90 -12.83
CA LEU A 201 5.04 20.77 -12.79
C LEU A 201 5.71 21.93 -12.05
N ALA A 202 5.26 23.15 -12.28
CA ALA A 202 5.77 24.34 -11.60
C ALA A 202 5.51 24.26 -10.08
N VAL A 203 4.31 23.83 -9.67
CA VAL A 203 3.99 23.60 -8.26
C VAL A 203 4.88 22.49 -7.67
N CYS A 204 5.07 21.38 -8.37
CA CYS A 204 5.96 20.30 -7.93
C CYS A 204 7.40 20.81 -7.73
N VAL A 205 7.92 21.58 -8.67
CA VAL A 205 9.26 22.18 -8.55
C VAL A 205 9.33 23.14 -7.36
N GLY A 206 8.30 24.00 -7.19
CA GLY A 206 8.19 24.91 -6.06
C GLY A 206 8.20 24.19 -4.70
N LEU A 207 7.60 23.00 -4.61
CA LEU A 207 7.62 22.17 -3.40
C LEU A 207 8.96 21.43 -3.19
N ILE A 208 9.63 21.02 -4.26
CA ILE A 208 10.92 20.32 -4.18
C ILE A 208 12.03 21.25 -3.68
N ILE A 209 12.02 22.54 -4.06
CA ILE A 209 13.05 23.49 -3.65
C ILE A 209 13.19 23.59 -2.13
N PRO A 210 12.14 23.91 -1.34
CA PRO A 210 12.26 24.00 0.10
C PRO A 210 12.65 22.66 0.75
N LEU A 211 12.14 21.52 0.23
CA LEU A 211 12.54 20.20 0.73
C LEU A 211 14.04 19.93 0.53
N ARG A 212 14.61 20.39 -0.58
CA ARG A 212 16.05 20.31 -0.85
C ARG A 212 16.87 21.23 0.04
N ILE A 213 16.36 22.42 0.34
CA ILE A 213 17.02 23.40 1.26
C ILE A 213 17.05 22.83 2.67
N VAL A 214 15.90 22.39 3.21
CA VAL A 214 15.81 21.78 4.56
C VAL A 214 16.77 20.58 4.69
N ARG A 215 16.93 19.81 3.62
CA ARG A 215 17.88 18.69 3.63
C ARG A 215 19.35 19.15 3.70
N ARG A 216 19.70 20.28 3.05
CA ARG A 216 21.09 20.78 2.99
C ARG A 216 21.51 21.52 4.25
N VAL A 217 20.58 22.12 4.99
CA VAL A 217 20.86 22.91 6.19
C VAL A 217 20.69 22.02 7.43
N PRO A 218 21.78 21.69 8.16
CA PRO A 218 21.75 20.77 9.31
C PRO A 218 20.80 21.22 10.42
N SER A 219 20.77 22.51 10.75
CA SER A 219 19.93 23.09 11.79
C SER A 219 18.42 22.91 11.50
N LEU A 220 18.00 23.16 10.26
CA LEU A 220 16.61 22.97 9.82
C LEU A 220 16.23 21.49 9.80
N ARG A 221 17.18 20.63 9.46
CA ARG A 221 16.96 19.18 9.46
C ARG A 221 16.73 18.62 10.86
N GLU A 222 17.46 19.09 11.85
CA GLU A 222 17.28 18.68 13.25
C GLU A 222 15.97 19.21 13.84
N GLU A 223 15.60 20.44 13.54
CA GLU A 223 14.31 21.01 13.94
C GLU A 223 13.13 20.24 13.35
N ALA A 224 13.18 19.91 12.03
CA ALA A 224 12.18 19.10 11.37
C ALA A 224 12.12 17.69 11.98
N ARG A 225 13.25 17.09 12.33
CA ARG A 225 13.32 15.76 12.95
C ARG A 225 12.66 15.74 14.34
N ARG A 226 12.84 16.79 15.14
CA ARG A 226 12.22 16.93 16.45
C ARG A 226 10.70 17.11 16.37
N ARG A 227 10.21 17.89 15.40
CA ARG A 227 8.77 18.19 15.27
C ARG A 227 7.96 17.08 14.61
N PHE A 228 8.54 16.35 13.66
CA PHE A 228 7.83 15.34 12.87
C PHE A 228 8.20 13.89 13.19
N ASN A 229 9.04 13.65 14.20
CA ASN A 229 9.51 12.31 14.62
C ASN A 229 10.10 11.48 13.45
N LEU A 230 10.77 12.16 12.49
CA LEU A 230 11.32 11.58 11.25
C LEU A 230 12.79 11.17 11.38
#